data_6d52097c6f532b14b07fd4b470320d86
#
_entry.id   6d52097c6f532b14b07fd4b470320d86
#
_cell.length_a   1.000
_cell.length_b   1.000
_cell.length_c   1.000
_cell.angle_alpha   90.00
_cell.angle_beta   90.00
_cell.angle_gamma   90.00
#
_symmetry.space_group_name_H-M   'P 1'
#
loop_
_entity.id
_entity.type
_entity.pdbx_description
1 polymer ?
#
loop_
_entity_poly.entity_id
_entity_poly.type
_entity_poly.pdbx_seq_one_letter_code
_entity_poly.pdbx_strand_id
1 'polypeptide(L)'
;DVMTKLAAGKSCDIRECISCNKGCTDKIQHREFLSCILNAENGYEGTRKITPAESPKHIVIVGGGVAGMEAARVAVKKGHKVTLFEQKTSLGGQLEIASVPPRKEEMRRFTNYLSHCMKQEGITLRLGEAATPEKILDLKPDHVIVAAGANSARFPINGMDRACVCDAWDVLSGKTEVYGRTAVIGGGMVGCETAEYLAERGCSVSVIEMLDKIAAGESETILPTLKENYERFGVKEYPSHKVEEIQESSVICKNKEDEKVVIDCDFVVLAMGARPAAFDTAFLDEAGIPFAKIGDCGERASDISNAVRTAYDTVNAIR
;
A
#
# COMPACT_ATOMS: atom_id res chain seq x y z
N ASP A 1 -23.24 -15.40 5.17
CA ASP A 1 -23.17 -14.67 3.94
C ASP A 1 -22.28 -15.32 2.85
N VAL A 2 -21.11 -15.88 3.19
CA VAL A 2 -20.26 -16.62 2.23
C VAL A 2 -21.03 -17.79 1.60
N MET A 3 -21.70 -18.59 2.41
CA MET A 3 -22.50 -19.73 1.93
C MET A 3 -23.65 -19.29 1.02
N THR A 4 -24.32 -18.17 1.34
CA THR A 4 -25.39 -17.61 0.51
C THR A 4 -24.87 -17.19 -0.86
N LYS A 5 -23.70 -16.53 -0.91
CA LYS A 5 -23.05 -16.10 -2.16
C LYS A 5 -22.61 -17.30 -3.00
N LEU A 6 -22.01 -18.30 -2.38
CA LEU A 6 -21.60 -19.53 -3.07
C LEU A 6 -22.81 -20.27 -3.67
N ALA A 7 -23.88 -20.44 -2.89
CA ALA A 7 -25.11 -21.07 -3.35
C ALA A 7 -25.76 -20.31 -4.53
N ALA A 8 -25.58 -18.97 -4.59
CA ALA A 8 -26.05 -18.13 -5.68
C ALA A 8 -25.06 -18.05 -6.88
N GLY A 9 -23.96 -18.79 -6.88
CA GLY A 9 -22.93 -18.73 -7.93
C GLY A 9 -22.13 -17.43 -7.97
N LYS A 10 -22.14 -16.66 -6.87
CA LYS A 10 -21.52 -15.33 -6.75
C LYS A 10 -20.19 -15.37 -5.99
N SER A 11 -19.29 -16.28 -6.36
CA SER A 11 -17.99 -16.42 -5.70
C SER A 11 -17.13 -15.15 -5.80
N CYS A 12 -17.18 -14.42 -6.91
CA CYS A 12 -16.45 -13.16 -7.08
C CYS A 12 -16.91 -12.04 -6.14
N ASP A 13 -18.11 -12.14 -5.55
CA ASP A 13 -18.61 -11.19 -4.54
C ASP A 13 -18.03 -11.46 -3.15
N ILE A 14 -17.27 -12.54 -2.97
CA ILE A 14 -16.66 -12.88 -1.69
C ILE A 14 -15.34 -12.12 -1.54
N ARG A 15 -15.21 -11.37 -0.45
CA ARG A 15 -13.95 -10.76 -0.02
C ARG A 15 -13.11 -11.82 0.68
N GLU A 16 -12.17 -12.39 -0.04
CA GLU A 16 -11.31 -13.44 0.47
C GLU A 16 -10.28 -12.92 1.47
N CYS A 17 -9.88 -13.77 2.42
CA CYS A 17 -8.79 -13.50 3.34
C CYS A 17 -7.44 -13.53 2.60
N ILE A 18 -6.52 -12.63 2.96
CA ILE A 18 -5.14 -12.58 2.46
C ILE A 18 -4.13 -13.11 3.48
N SER A 19 -4.58 -13.81 4.50
CA SER A 19 -3.75 -14.48 5.51
C SER A 19 -2.74 -13.57 6.25
N CYS A 20 -3.05 -12.28 6.39
CA CYS A 20 -2.14 -11.27 6.96
C CYS A 20 -2.04 -11.28 8.48
N ASN A 21 -2.93 -11.94 9.18
CA ASN A 21 -3.06 -12.07 10.65
C ASN A 21 -3.17 -10.77 11.47
N LYS A 22 -2.80 -9.60 10.92
CA LYS A 22 -2.68 -8.31 11.64
C LYS A 22 -3.95 -7.82 12.34
N GLY A 23 -5.12 -7.99 11.70
CA GLY A 23 -6.38 -7.49 12.27
C GLY A 23 -7.11 -8.53 13.15
N CYS A 24 -6.75 -9.80 13.02
CA CYS A 24 -7.41 -10.90 13.71
C CYS A 24 -6.46 -11.58 14.72
N THR A 25 -5.54 -12.43 14.27
CA THR A 25 -4.70 -13.25 15.14
C THR A 25 -3.86 -12.43 16.10
N ASP A 26 -3.13 -11.40 15.60
CA ASP A 26 -2.30 -10.54 16.45
C ASP A 26 -3.16 -9.81 17.50
N LYS A 27 -4.32 -9.28 17.08
CA LYS A 27 -5.24 -8.61 18.00
C LYS A 27 -5.73 -9.54 19.11
N ILE A 28 -6.11 -10.79 18.79
CA ILE A 28 -6.53 -11.79 19.77
C ILE A 28 -5.38 -12.13 20.72
N GLN A 29 -4.17 -12.31 20.22
CA GLN A 29 -3.00 -12.61 21.05
C GLN A 29 -2.70 -11.48 22.05
N HIS A 30 -2.88 -10.23 21.64
CA HIS A 30 -2.74 -9.05 22.51
C HIS A 30 -3.99 -8.74 23.35
N ARG A 31 -5.03 -9.60 23.31
CA ARG A 31 -6.33 -9.37 23.99
C ARG A 31 -7.00 -8.08 23.55
N GLU A 32 -6.77 -7.68 22.30
CA GLU A 32 -7.40 -6.54 21.68
C GLU A 32 -8.64 -6.97 20.89
N PHE A 33 -9.45 -5.98 20.50
CA PHE A 33 -10.69 -6.23 19.77
C PHE A 33 -10.38 -6.70 18.33
N LEU A 34 -10.96 -7.85 17.95
CA LEU A 34 -10.81 -8.43 16.64
C LEU A 34 -11.29 -7.48 15.53
N SER A 35 -10.53 -7.38 14.46
CA SER A 35 -10.89 -6.63 13.26
C SER A 35 -10.31 -7.29 12.01
N CYS A 36 -10.52 -6.68 10.85
CA CYS A 36 -9.90 -7.12 9.60
C CYS A 36 -9.35 -5.91 8.84
N ILE A 37 -8.13 -6.03 8.31
CA ILE A 37 -7.53 -4.94 7.53
C ILE A 37 -8.23 -4.70 6.19
N LEU A 38 -8.92 -5.72 5.66
CA LEU A 38 -9.64 -5.63 4.40
C LEU A 38 -11.09 -5.17 4.56
N ASN A 39 -11.64 -5.24 5.77
CA ASN A 39 -13.06 -5.02 6.01
C ASN A 39 -13.28 -4.12 7.24
N ALA A 40 -13.64 -2.87 7.01
CA ALA A 40 -13.86 -1.90 8.07
C ALA A 40 -15.03 -2.26 9.01
N GLU A 41 -15.98 -3.07 8.56
CA GLU A 41 -17.15 -3.49 9.35
C GLU A 41 -16.84 -4.67 10.28
N ASN A 42 -15.83 -5.49 9.94
CA ASN A 42 -15.53 -6.72 10.67
C ASN A 42 -15.15 -6.45 12.13
N GLY A 43 -15.88 -7.07 13.04
CA GLY A 43 -15.79 -6.85 14.50
C GLY A 43 -16.54 -5.59 14.98
N TYR A 44 -17.12 -4.81 14.07
CA TYR A 44 -17.85 -3.58 14.35
C TYR A 44 -19.27 -3.59 13.73
N GLU A 45 -19.81 -4.76 13.40
CA GLU A 45 -21.06 -4.91 12.66
C GLU A 45 -22.27 -4.26 13.37
N GLY A 46 -22.18 -4.05 14.70
CA GLY A 46 -23.19 -3.35 15.50
C GLY A 46 -23.20 -1.84 15.27
N THR A 47 -22.05 -1.24 15.00
CA THR A 47 -21.84 0.21 14.97
C THR A 47 -21.44 0.75 13.60
N ARG A 48 -20.79 -0.07 12.77
CA ARG A 48 -20.37 0.29 11.43
C ARG A 48 -21.28 -0.38 10.39
N LYS A 49 -22.19 0.40 9.84
CA LYS A 49 -23.10 -0.05 8.77
C LYS A 49 -23.13 0.98 7.64
N ILE A 50 -23.13 0.47 6.42
CA ILE A 50 -23.41 1.30 5.25
C ILE A 50 -24.94 1.49 5.18
N THR A 51 -25.38 2.71 5.39
CA THR A 51 -26.81 3.08 5.27
C THR A 51 -27.04 3.85 3.98
N PRO A 52 -28.16 3.63 3.29
CA PRO A 52 -28.52 4.42 2.12
C PRO A 52 -28.47 5.92 2.41
N ALA A 53 -27.97 6.69 1.46
CA ALA A 53 -27.97 8.15 1.54
C ALA A 53 -29.40 8.69 1.37
N GLU A 54 -29.72 9.76 2.08
CA GLU A 54 -31.02 10.45 1.94
C GLU A 54 -31.18 11.07 0.54
N SER A 55 -30.06 11.58 0.00
CA SER A 55 -29.99 12.14 -1.35
C SER A 55 -28.79 11.57 -2.11
N PRO A 56 -29.02 10.82 -3.20
CA PRO A 56 -27.95 10.36 -4.08
C PRO A 56 -27.12 11.53 -4.62
N LYS A 57 -25.79 11.36 -4.58
CA LYS A 57 -24.82 12.38 -5.05
C LYS A 57 -23.96 11.80 -6.17
N HIS A 58 -23.36 12.67 -6.96
CA HIS A 58 -22.30 12.32 -7.90
C HIS A 58 -20.95 12.53 -7.22
N ILE A 59 -20.25 11.43 -6.93
CA ILE A 59 -18.93 11.42 -6.30
C ILE A 59 -17.87 11.13 -7.36
N VAL A 60 -16.90 12.04 -7.51
CA VAL A 60 -15.73 11.82 -8.33
C VAL A 60 -14.59 11.31 -7.44
N ILE A 61 -13.95 10.21 -7.87
CA ILE A 61 -12.84 9.58 -7.15
C ILE A 61 -11.59 9.63 -8.02
N VAL A 62 -10.48 10.10 -7.44
CA VAL A 62 -9.18 10.20 -8.07
C VAL A 62 -8.26 9.10 -7.55
N GLY A 63 -7.93 8.13 -8.41
CA GLY A 63 -7.06 6.99 -8.11
C GLY A 63 -7.80 5.67 -7.93
N GLY A 64 -7.37 4.65 -8.67
CA GLY A 64 -7.92 3.29 -8.70
C GLY A 64 -7.15 2.29 -7.83
N GLY A 65 -6.48 2.77 -6.77
CA GLY A 65 -5.89 1.91 -5.73
C GLY A 65 -6.93 1.40 -4.73
N VAL A 66 -6.47 0.74 -3.66
CA VAL A 66 -7.35 0.17 -2.61
C VAL A 66 -8.31 1.20 -2.03
N ALA A 67 -7.81 2.37 -1.65
CA ALA A 67 -8.64 3.41 -1.03
C ALA A 67 -9.73 3.91 -2.00
N GLY A 68 -9.36 4.19 -3.26
CA GLY A 68 -10.34 4.67 -4.26
C GLY A 68 -11.39 3.62 -4.62
N MET A 69 -10.98 2.36 -4.83
CA MET A 69 -11.93 1.29 -5.12
C MET A 69 -12.84 0.98 -3.93
N GLU A 70 -12.33 0.99 -2.69
CA GLU A 70 -13.17 0.81 -1.51
C GLU A 70 -14.14 1.99 -1.33
N ALA A 71 -13.68 3.24 -1.58
CA ALA A 71 -14.55 4.42 -1.58
C ALA A 71 -15.68 4.29 -2.61
N ALA A 72 -15.36 3.87 -3.84
CA ALA A 72 -16.36 3.65 -4.89
C ALA A 72 -17.39 2.58 -4.48
N ARG A 73 -16.93 1.46 -3.94
CA ARG A 73 -17.80 0.37 -3.44
C ARG A 73 -18.75 0.85 -2.34
N VAL A 74 -18.25 1.62 -1.39
CA VAL A 74 -19.07 2.17 -0.30
C VAL A 74 -20.06 3.18 -0.84
N ALA A 75 -19.63 4.07 -1.74
CA ALA A 75 -20.47 5.11 -2.33
C ALA A 75 -21.68 4.52 -3.09
N VAL A 76 -21.44 3.52 -3.94
CA VAL A 76 -22.53 2.86 -4.68
C VAL A 76 -23.47 2.11 -3.74
N LYS A 77 -22.96 1.45 -2.70
CA LYS A 77 -23.83 0.81 -1.68
C LYS A 77 -24.69 1.81 -0.92
N LYS A 78 -24.28 3.07 -0.83
CA LYS A 78 -25.10 4.15 -0.28
C LYS A 78 -26.11 4.70 -1.30
N GLY A 79 -26.02 4.32 -2.58
CA GLY A 79 -26.86 4.82 -3.66
C GLY A 79 -26.30 6.03 -4.40
N HIS A 80 -25.05 6.42 -4.17
CA HIS A 80 -24.39 7.48 -4.92
C HIS A 80 -23.96 7.00 -6.31
N LYS A 81 -23.87 7.94 -7.27
CA LYS A 81 -23.25 7.73 -8.57
C LYS A 81 -21.75 8.03 -8.46
N VAL A 82 -20.90 7.20 -9.07
CA VAL A 82 -19.46 7.33 -8.99
C VAL A 82 -18.81 7.46 -10.36
N THR A 83 -17.86 8.40 -10.49
CA THR A 83 -16.89 8.41 -11.60
C THR A 83 -15.50 8.26 -10.99
N LEU A 84 -14.79 7.18 -11.33
CA LEU A 84 -13.44 6.91 -10.83
C LEU A 84 -12.42 7.07 -11.96
N PHE A 85 -11.44 7.95 -11.75
CA PHE A 85 -10.29 8.13 -12.63
C PHE A 85 -9.10 7.32 -12.14
N GLU A 86 -8.45 6.63 -13.06
CA GLU A 86 -7.17 5.96 -12.85
C GLU A 86 -6.24 6.24 -14.04
N GLN A 87 -5.06 6.81 -13.76
CA GLN A 87 -4.10 7.17 -14.80
C GLN A 87 -3.46 5.96 -15.51
N LYS A 88 -3.40 4.82 -14.82
CA LYS A 88 -2.98 3.55 -15.42
C LYS A 88 -4.15 2.87 -16.12
N THR A 89 -3.84 1.95 -17.00
CA THR A 89 -4.84 1.12 -17.71
C THR A 89 -5.39 -0.02 -16.85
N SER A 90 -4.85 -0.22 -15.64
CA SER A 90 -5.26 -1.25 -14.68
C SER A 90 -5.54 -0.65 -13.30
N LEU A 91 -6.46 -1.28 -12.57
CA LEU A 91 -6.74 -1.00 -11.17
C LEU A 91 -5.74 -1.75 -10.26
N GLY A 92 -5.66 -1.35 -8.98
CA GLY A 92 -4.86 -2.03 -7.96
C GLY A 92 -3.87 -1.13 -7.24
N GLY A 93 -3.31 -0.14 -7.94
CA GLY A 93 -2.37 0.81 -7.33
C GLY A 93 -1.12 0.13 -6.78
N GLN A 94 -0.79 0.39 -5.51
CA GLN A 94 0.39 -0.18 -4.85
C GLN A 94 0.28 -1.69 -4.57
N LEU A 95 -0.93 -2.28 -4.52
CA LEU A 95 -1.06 -3.73 -4.32
C LEU A 95 -0.47 -4.55 -5.47
N GLU A 96 -0.36 -3.98 -6.68
CA GLU A 96 0.29 -4.64 -7.80
C GLU A 96 1.76 -5.01 -7.46
N ILE A 97 2.51 -4.05 -6.90
CA ILE A 97 3.90 -4.29 -6.47
C ILE A 97 3.98 -5.01 -5.12
N ALA A 98 3.07 -4.74 -4.19
CA ALA A 98 3.05 -5.41 -2.89
C ALA A 98 2.73 -6.92 -2.98
N SER A 99 2.14 -7.38 -4.08
CA SER A 99 1.86 -8.79 -4.33
C SER A 99 3.02 -9.56 -4.99
N VAL A 100 4.13 -8.90 -5.31
CA VAL A 100 5.26 -9.49 -6.03
C VAL A 100 6.22 -10.26 -5.13
N PRO A 101 6.53 -9.81 -3.89
CA PRO A 101 7.38 -10.57 -2.98
C PRO A 101 6.85 -11.99 -2.73
N PRO A 102 7.73 -12.93 -2.40
CA PRO A 102 7.34 -14.31 -2.11
C PRO A 102 6.23 -14.39 -1.06
N ARG A 103 5.26 -15.30 -1.28
CA ARG A 103 4.13 -15.55 -0.34
C ARG A 103 3.18 -14.36 -0.12
N LYS A 104 3.20 -13.38 -1.06
CA LYS A 104 2.30 -12.23 -1.05
C LYS A 104 1.28 -12.26 -2.21
N GLU A 105 1.23 -13.32 -3.00
CA GLU A 105 0.32 -13.48 -4.15
C GLU A 105 -1.16 -13.37 -3.73
N GLU A 106 -1.46 -13.73 -2.48
CA GLU A 106 -2.82 -13.63 -1.94
C GLU A 106 -3.36 -12.20 -1.88
N MET A 107 -2.50 -11.18 -1.88
CA MET A 107 -2.91 -9.78 -1.98
C MET A 107 -3.68 -9.52 -3.28
N ARG A 108 -3.40 -10.27 -4.36
CA ARG A 108 -4.14 -10.18 -5.63
C ARG A 108 -5.59 -10.56 -5.50
N ARG A 109 -5.94 -11.44 -4.55
CA ARG A 109 -7.35 -11.79 -4.28
C ARG A 109 -8.14 -10.55 -3.89
N PHE A 110 -7.56 -9.67 -3.07
CA PHE A 110 -8.22 -8.44 -2.67
C PHE A 110 -8.33 -7.43 -3.82
N THR A 111 -7.28 -7.27 -4.62
CA THR A 111 -7.33 -6.44 -5.84
C THR A 111 -8.41 -6.95 -6.81
N ASN A 112 -8.47 -8.27 -7.04
CA ASN A 112 -9.46 -8.89 -7.91
C ASN A 112 -10.90 -8.67 -7.40
N TYR A 113 -11.12 -8.84 -6.09
CA TYR A 113 -12.41 -8.56 -5.46
C TYR A 113 -12.82 -7.09 -5.64
N LEU A 114 -11.94 -6.14 -5.34
CA LEU A 114 -12.24 -4.72 -5.50
C LEU A 114 -12.49 -4.35 -6.97
N SER A 115 -11.66 -4.87 -7.89
CA SER A 115 -11.84 -4.68 -9.34
C SER A 115 -13.16 -5.28 -9.84
N HIS A 116 -13.60 -6.42 -9.29
CA HIS A 116 -14.92 -6.96 -9.56
C HIS A 116 -16.02 -6.02 -9.08
N CYS A 117 -15.88 -5.45 -7.89
CA CYS A 117 -16.83 -4.47 -7.37
C CYS A 117 -16.97 -3.23 -8.27
N MET A 118 -15.91 -2.85 -9.00
CA MET A 118 -15.95 -1.70 -9.92
C MET A 118 -16.81 -1.92 -11.16
N LYS A 119 -17.28 -3.15 -11.40
CA LYS A 119 -18.23 -3.47 -12.50
C LYS A 119 -19.70 -3.27 -12.11
N GLN A 120 -19.98 -2.85 -10.88
CA GLN A 120 -21.34 -2.62 -10.39
C GLN A 120 -21.99 -1.42 -11.11
N GLU A 121 -23.30 -1.49 -11.27
CA GLU A 121 -24.10 -0.37 -11.76
C GLU A 121 -23.89 0.87 -10.87
N GLY A 122 -23.82 2.05 -11.48
CA GLY A 122 -23.55 3.30 -10.77
C GLY A 122 -22.08 3.71 -10.73
N ILE A 123 -21.15 2.86 -11.20
CA ILE A 123 -19.72 3.19 -11.31
C ILE A 123 -19.33 3.39 -12.78
N THR A 124 -18.80 4.56 -13.09
CA THR A 124 -18.15 4.87 -14.38
C THR A 124 -16.65 4.87 -14.17
N LEU A 125 -15.93 3.92 -14.81
CA LEU A 125 -14.47 3.84 -14.76
C LEU A 125 -13.86 4.61 -15.93
N ARG A 126 -12.84 5.42 -15.65
CA ARG A 126 -11.97 6.11 -16.62
C ARG A 126 -10.54 5.67 -16.41
N LEU A 127 -10.19 4.52 -17.02
CA LEU A 127 -8.86 3.93 -16.97
C LEU A 127 -7.96 4.53 -18.04
N GLY A 128 -6.64 4.64 -17.78
CA GLY A 128 -5.68 5.31 -18.65
C GLY A 128 -5.87 6.81 -18.72
N GLU A 129 -6.62 7.38 -17.76
CA GLU A 129 -7.00 8.78 -17.76
C GLU A 129 -6.65 9.46 -16.44
N ALA A 130 -5.73 10.42 -16.50
CA ALA A 130 -5.43 11.26 -15.34
C ALA A 130 -6.58 12.22 -15.06
N ALA A 131 -6.93 12.36 -13.78
CA ALA A 131 -7.90 13.32 -13.30
C ALA A 131 -7.30 14.73 -13.30
N THR A 132 -7.63 15.56 -14.29
CA THR A 132 -7.25 16.97 -14.32
C THR A 132 -8.35 17.85 -13.72
N PRO A 133 -8.04 19.07 -13.26
CA PRO A 133 -9.03 20.01 -12.74
C PRO A 133 -10.22 20.20 -13.70
N GLU A 134 -9.95 20.40 -14.99
CA GLU A 134 -10.97 20.61 -16.01
C GLU A 134 -11.91 19.41 -16.12
N LYS A 135 -11.37 18.20 -16.18
CA LYS A 135 -12.16 16.96 -16.28
C LYS A 135 -13.04 16.72 -15.06
N ILE A 136 -12.53 17.07 -13.87
CA ILE A 136 -13.31 16.96 -12.64
C ILE A 136 -14.45 17.97 -12.62
N LEU A 137 -14.15 19.23 -12.92
CA LEU A 137 -15.13 20.33 -12.92
C LEU A 137 -16.23 20.12 -13.98
N ASP A 138 -15.89 19.61 -15.16
CA ASP A 138 -16.87 19.31 -16.24
C ASP A 138 -17.91 18.27 -15.80
N LEU A 139 -17.56 17.38 -14.88
CA LEU A 139 -18.50 16.39 -14.32
C LEU A 139 -19.48 16.99 -13.30
N LYS A 140 -19.24 18.21 -12.81
CA LYS A 140 -20.04 18.90 -11.79
C LYS A 140 -20.30 17.99 -10.58
N PRO A 141 -19.26 17.46 -9.90
CA PRO A 141 -19.45 16.54 -8.80
C PRO A 141 -20.01 17.25 -7.57
N ASP A 142 -20.80 16.53 -6.79
CA ASP A 142 -21.27 16.99 -5.48
C ASP A 142 -20.17 16.80 -4.41
N HIS A 143 -19.21 15.89 -4.65
CA HIS A 143 -18.09 15.60 -3.75
C HIS A 143 -16.91 14.98 -4.51
N VAL A 144 -15.68 15.29 -4.10
CA VAL A 144 -14.47 14.69 -4.67
C VAL A 144 -13.71 13.91 -3.59
N ILE A 145 -13.33 12.67 -3.90
CA ILE A 145 -12.47 11.85 -3.05
C ILE A 145 -11.12 11.71 -3.74
N VAL A 146 -10.08 12.19 -3.09
CA VAL A 146 -8.70 12.07 -3.58
C VAL A 146 -8.04 10.88 -2.91
N ALA A 147 -7.72 9.86 -3.71
CA ALA A 147 -7.07 8.61 -3.32
C ALA A 147 -5.80 8.37 -4.15
N ALA A 148 -4.98 9.42 -4.33
CA ALA A 148 -3.81 9.44 -5.21
C ALA A 148 -2.64 8.55 -4.73
N GLY A 149 -2.74 7.96 -3.54
CA GLY A 149 -1.75 7.03 -2.99
C GLY A 149 -0.49 7.72 -2.48
N ALA A 150 0.66 7.07 -2.66
CA ALA A 150 1.95 7.56 -2.18
C ALA A 150 3.05 7.34 -3.22
N ASN A 151 4.17 8.01 -3.01
CA ASN A 151 5.43 7.81 -3.71
C ASN A 151 6.47 7.25 -2.75
N SER A 152 7.46 6.52 -3.25
CA SER A 152 8.61 6.10 -2.48
C SER A 152 9.32 7.32 -1.84
N ALA A 153 9.67 7.21 -0.57
CA ALA A 153 10.38 8.25 0.15
C ALA A 153 11.89 8.13 -0.10
N ARG A 154 12.54 9.26 -0.35
CA ARG A 154 13.98 9.36 -0.46
C ARG A 154 14.47 10.40 0.54
N PHE A 155 15.42 10.03 1.37
CA PHE A 155 16.13 10.92 2.28
C PHE A 155 17.53 11.15 1.75
N PRO A 156 18.09 12.36 1.90
CA PRO A 156 19.40 12.68 1.37
C PRO A 156 20.48 11.81 2.03
N ILE A 157 21.18 11.03 1.23
CA ILE A 157 22.36 10.24 1.60
C ILE A 157 23.43 10.54 0.55
N ASN A 158 24.67 10.75 0.99
CA ASN A 158 25.78 10.97 0.06
C ASN A 158 25.91 9.77 -0.88
N GLY A 159 25.93 10.02 -2.18
CA GLY A 159 26.05 8.99 -3.19
C GLY A 159 24.74 8.32 -3.63
N MET A 160 23.57 8.80 -3.18
CA MET A 160 22.28 8.21 -3.56
C MET A 160 21.92 8.35 -5.05
N ASP A 161 22.62 9.23 -5.79
CA ASP A 161 22.39 9.43 -7.22
C ASP A 161 23.33 8.57 -8.08
N ARG A 162 24.09 7.64 -7.50
CA ARG A 162 24.96 6.73 -8.22
C ARG A 162 24.15 5.73 -9.05
N ALA A 163 24.73 5.27 -10.15
CA ALA A 163 24.09 4.33 -11.08
C ALA A 163 23.73 2.97 -10.45
N CYS A 164 24.45 2.57 -9.36
CA CYS A 164 24.17 1.35 -8.61
C CYS A 164 22.96 1.47 -7.66
N VAL A 165 22.36 2.66 -7.52
CA VAL A 165 21.26 2.91 -6.58
C VAL A 165 19.92 2.86 -7.31
N CYS A 166 18.99 2.09 -6.80
CA CYS A 166 17.62 2.00 -7.32
C CYS A 166 16.58 1.98 -6.18
N ASP A 167 15.33 2.08 -6.53
CA ASP A 167 14.22 2.06 -5.59
C ASP A 167 13.61 0.66 -5.48
N ALA A 168 13.19 0.24 -4.28
CA ALA A 168 12.56 -1.04 -4.07
C ALA A 168 11.29 -1.23 -4.92
N TRP A 169 10.52 -0.17 -5.15
CA TRP A 169 9.33 -0.24 -5.99
C TRP A 169 9.67 -0.47 -7.47
N ASP A 170 10.79 0.08 -7.96
CA ASP A 170 11.25 -0.15 -9.32
C ASP A 170 11.78 -1.59 -9.50
N VAL A 171 12.43 -2.14 -8.48
CA VAL A 171 12.84 -3.56 -8.45
C VAL A 171 11.61 -4.47 -8.48
N LEU A 172 10.65 -4.28 -7.57
CA LEU A 172 9.45 -5.10 -7.47
C LEU A 172 8.53 -4.96 -8.68
N SER A 173 8.53 -3.80 -9.35
CA SER A 173 7.76 -3.62 -10.59
C SER A 173 8.47 -4.15 -11.85
N GLY A 174 9.69 -4.67 -11.73
CA GLY A 174 10.49 -5.18 -12.85
C GLY A 174 11.09 -4.11 -13.76
N LYS A 175 11.07 -2.84 -13.34
CA LYS A 175 11.72 -1.75 -14.10
C LYS A 175 13.23 -1.76 -13.95
N THR A 176 13.75 -2.29 -12.85
CA THR A 176 15.18 -2.37 -12.55
C THR A 176 15.53 -3.79 -12.15
N GLU A 177 16.49 -4.38 -12.84
CA GLU A 177 17.08 -5.67 -12.48
C GLU A 177 18.25 -5.46 -11.51
N VAL A 178 18.34 -6.30 -10.49
CA VAL A 178 19.39 -6.29 -9.47
C VAL A 178 19.97 -7.69 -9.34
N TYR A 179 21.29 -7.79 -9.22
CA TYR A 179 22.02 -9.04 -9.10
C TYR A 179 23.29 -8.87 -8.23
N GLY A 180 23.95 -9.97 -7.90
CA GLY A 180 25.17 -9.95 -7.09
C GLY A 180 24.93 -9.57 -5.64
N ARG A 181 25.89 -8.83 -5.06
CA ARG A 181 25.81 -8.34 -3.68
C ARG A 181 24.93 -7.11 -3.62
N THR A 182 23.88 -7.15 -2.81
CA THR A 182 22.88 -6.09 -2.75
C THR A 182 22.69 -5.60 -1.32
N ALA A 183 22.82 -4.30 -1.11
CA ALA A 183 22.47 -3.64 0.15
C ALA A 183 21.05 -3.07 0.04
N VAL A 184 20.14 -3.49 0.90
CA VAL A 184 18.79 -2.91 1.04
C VAL A 184 18.80 -1.92 2.19
N ILE A 185 18.59 -0.65 1.91
CA ILE A 185 18.55 0.43 2.92
C ILE A 185 17.11 0.66 3.35
N GLY A 186 16.83 0.38 4.62
CA GLY A 186 15.51 0.38 5.25
C GLY A 186 15.01 -1.04 5.48
N GLY A 187 14.95 -1.43 6.74
CA GLY A 187 14.48 -2.74 7.21
C GLY A 187 13.02 -2.74 7.64
N GLY A 188 12.19 -1.83 7.10
CA GLY A 188 10.74 -1.91 7.23
C GLY A 188 10.17 -3.07 6.42
N MET A 189 8.85 -3.23 6.41
CA MET A 189 8.17 -4.34 5.71
C MET A 189 8.56 -4.44 4.23
N VAL A 190 8.50 -3.32 3.49
CA VAL A 190 8.85 -3.30 2.06
C VAL A 190 10.31 -3.69 1.83
N GLY A 191 11.23 -3.20 2.66
CA GLY A 191 12.64 -3.54 2.56
C GLY A 191 12.90 -5.01 2.85
N CYS A 192 12.29 -5.56 3.89
CA CYS A 192 12.41 -6.97 4.24
C CYS A 192 11.83 -7.90 3.16
N GLU A 193 10.67 -7.57 2.62
CA GLU A 193 10.03 -8.32 1.54
C GLU A 193 10.84 -8.24 0.24
N THR A 194 11.44 -7.07 -0.06
CA THR A 194 12.33 -6.89 -1.21
C THR A 194 13.63 -7.68 -1.04
N ALA A 195 14.18 -7.70 0.17
CA ALA A 195 15.38 -8.47 0.49
C ALA A 195 15.15 -9.98 0.29
N GLU A 196 14.03 -10.50 0.77
CA GLU A 196 13.64 -11.90 0.56
C GLU A 196 13.45 -12.21 -0.93
N TYR A 197 12.75 -11.33 -1.65
CA TYR A 197 12.55 -11.43 -3.10
C TYR A 197 13.86 -11.53 -3.88
N LEU A 198 14.85 -10.70 -3.54
CA LEU A 198 16.16 -10.69 -4.18
C LEU A 198 17.00 -11.92 -3.78
N ALA A 199 16.97 -12.31 -2.51
CA ALA A 199 17.73 -13.45 -2.00
C ALA A 199 17.25 -14.78 -2.63
N GLU A 200 15.92 -14.98 -2.79
CA GLU A 200 15.38 -16.14 -3.51
C GLU A 200 15.81 -16.20 -4.98
N ARG A 201 16.21 -15.08 -5.56
CA ARG A 201 16.73 -14.97 -6.93
C ARG A 201 18.23 -15.05 -7.03
N GLY A 202 18.92 -15.39 -5.93
CA GLY A 202 20.35 -15.64 -5.89
C GLY A 202 21.22 -14.42 -5.59
N CYS A 203 20.63 -13.27 -5.21
CA CYS A 203 21.41 -12.15 -4.70
C CYS A 203 21.97 -12.44 -3.30
N SER A 204 23.17 -11.96 -3.01
CA SER A 204 23.73 -11.92 -1.65
C SER A 204 23.27 -10.63 -0.97
N VAL A 205 22.27 -10.71 -0.10
CA VAL A 205 21.56 -9.53 0.42
C VAL A 205 21.98 -9.16 1.82
N SER A 206 22.19 -7.86 2.05
CA SER A 206 22.37 -7.21 3.35
C SER A 206 21.27 -6.19 3.59
N VAL A 207 20.49 -6.34 4.67
CA VAL A 207 19.45 -5.38 5.07
C VAL A 207 20.02 -4.45 6.14
N ILE A 208 19.97 -3.15 5.90
CA ILE A 208 20.52 -2.11 6.77
C ILE A 208 19.37 -1.29 7.34
N GLU A 209 19.24 -1.26 8.66
CA GLU A 209 18.14 -0.53 9.35
C GLU A 209 18.72 0.32 10.48
N MET A 210 18.32 1.59 10.53
CA MET A 210 18.74 2.53 11.56
C MET A 210 18.08 2.27 12.93
N LEU A 211 16.90 1.64 12.94
CA LEU A 211 16.22 1.24 14.15
C LEU A 211 16.79 -0.07 14.70
N ASP A 212 16.46 -0.38 15.95
CA ASP A 212 16.97 -1.56 16.66
C ASP A 212 16.38 -2.90 16.16
N LYS A 213 15.36 -2.85 15.31
CA LYS A 213 14.69 -4.04 14.78
C LYS A 213 14.34 -3.86 13.30
N ILE A 214 14.53 -4.93 12.53
CA ILE A 214 13.97 -5.04 11.18
C ILE A 214 12.54 -5.61 11.23
N ALA A 215 11.80 -5.45 10.14
CA ALA A 215 10.40 -5.88 9.99
C ALA A 215 9.48 -5.36 11.11
N ALA A 216 9.78 -4.17 11.66
CA ALA A 216 8.91 -3.53 12.64
C ALA A 216 7.51 -3.34 12.04
N GLY A 217 6.47 -3.82 12.74
CA GLY A 217 5.07 -3.78 12.29
C GLY A 217 4.64 -4.97 11.41
N GLU A 218 5.50 -5.98 11.19
CA GLU A 218 5.03 -7.27 10.67
C GLU A 218 4.29 -8.05 11.75
N SER A 219 3.35 -8.93 11.32
CA SER A 219 2.63 -9.82 12.23
C SER A 219 3.59 -10.74 12.98
N GLU A 220 3.40 -10.88 14.29
CA GLU A 220 4.22 -11.77 15.13
C GLU A 220 4.12 -13.24 14.70
N THR A 221 3.02 -13.61 14.03
CA THR A 221 2.85 -14.97 13.50
C THR A 221 3.50 -15.18 12.15
N ILE A 222 3.85 -14.10 11.42
CA ILE A 222 4.51 -14.16 10.12
C ILE A 222 6.02 -13.95 10.27
N LEU A 223 6.45 -13.16 11.23
CA LEU A 223 7.85 -12.84 11.47
C LEU A 223 8.79 -14.08 11.58
N PRO A 224 8.41 -15.18 12.25
CA PRO A 224 9.26 -16.39 12.28
C PRO A 224 9.57 -16.93 10.89
N THR A 225 8.59 -17.00 10.00
CA THR A 225 8.77 -17.48 8.62
C THR A 225 9.75 -16.59 7.83
N LEU A 226 9.65 -15.26 8.00
CA LEU A 226 10.62 -14.34 7.40
C LEU A 226 12.04 -14.62 7.88
N LYS A 227 12.23 -14.85 9.18
CA LYS A 227 13.54 -15.15 9.78
C LYS A 227 14.11 -16.48 9.29
N GLU A 228 13.29 -17.53 9.22
CA GLU A 228 13.68 -18.83 8.64
C GLU A 228 14.13 -18.68 7.18
N ASN A 229 13.42 -17.89 6.39
CA ASN A 229 13.80 -17.63 5.00
C ASN A 229 15.10 -16.81 4.90
N TYR A 230 15.31 -15.84 5.79
CA TYR A 230 16.56 -15.09 5.86
C TYR A 230 17.75 -15.98 6.16
N GLU A 231 17.62 -16.88 7.13
CA GLU A 231 18.64 -17.88 7.43
C GLU A 231 18.89 -18.81 6.23
N ARG A 232 17.81 -19.32 5.63
CA ARG A 232 17.87 -20.22 4.46
C ARG A 232 18.59 -19.61 3.27
N PHE A 233 18.34 -18.33 2.97
CA PHE A 233 18.91 -17.64 1.82
C PHE A 233 20.16 -16.81 2.17
N GLY A 234 20.61 -16.83 3.41
CA GLY A 234 21.81 -16.15 3.87
C GLY A 234 21.72 -14.63 3.87
N VAL A 235 20.52 -14.07 4.09
CA VAL A 235 20.31 -12.63 4.22
C VAL A 235 20.98 -12.14 5.51
N LYS A 236 21.84 -11.13 5.39
CA LYS A 236 22.53 -10.51 6.54
C LYS A 236 21.72 -9.33 7.04
N GLU A 237 21.55 -9.24 8.36
CA GLU A 237 20.82 -8.16 9.01
C GLU A 237 21.77 -7.23 9.74
N TYR A 238 21.57 -5.92 9.53
CA TYR A 238 22.32 -4.85 10.20
C TYR A 238 21.33 -3.87 10.86
N PRO A 239 20.65 -4.27 11.97
CA PRO A 239 19.85 -3.34 12.77
C PRO A 239 20.74 -2.37 13.51
N SER A 240 20.22 -1.21 13.92
CA SER A 240 20.96 -0.12 14.57
C SER A 240 22.16 0.39 13.74
N HIS A 241 22.04 0.34 12.42
CA HIS A 241 23.07 0.86 11.50
C HIS A 241 22.50 2.00 10.66
N LYS A 242 23.03 3.18 10.86
CA LYS A 242 22.66 4.39 10.09
C LYS A 242 23.59 4.54 8.90
N VAL A 243 23.03 4.54 7.70
CA VAL A 243 23.80 4.80 6.47
C VAL A 243 24.23 6.26 6.43
N GLU A 244 25.50 6.50 6.15
CA GLU A 244 26.09 7.85 5.98
C GLU A 244 26.46 8.13 4.52
N GLU A 245 26.99 7.13 3.82
CA GLU A 245 27.46 7.28 2.44
C GLU A 245 27.30 6.00 1.64
N ILE A 246 26.91 6.15 0.38
CA ILE A 246 26.88 5.11 -0.63
C ILE A 246 28.07 5.34 -1.56
N GLN A 247 28.98 4.36 -1.64
CA GLN A 247 30.14 4.34 -2.52
C GLN A 247 29.85 3.47 -3.77
N GLU A 248 30.83 3.36 -4.66
CA GLU A 248 30.67 2.59 -5.90
C GLU A 248 30.45 1.09 -5.68
N SER A 249 31.08 0.54 -4.64
CA SER A 249 31.04 -0.90 -4.33
C SER A 249 30.78 -1.22 -2.85
N SER A 250 30.33 -0.24 -2.08
CA SER A 250 30.03 -0.42 -0.66
C SER A 250 29.10 0.65 -0.11
N VAL A 251 28.49 0.36 1.03
CA VAL A 251 27.74 1.32 1.87
C VAL A 251 28.51 1.51 3.17
N ILE A 252 28.70 2.75 3.57
CA ILE A 252 29.30 3.14 4.84
C ILE A 252 28.17 3.43 5.83
N CYS A 253 28.19 2.74 6.95
CA CYS A 253 27.25 2.91 8.04
C CYS A 253 27.95 3.25 9.34
N LYS A 254 27.19 3.77 10.31
CA LYS A 254 27.54 3.82 11.73
C LYS A 254 26.62 2.92 12.52
N ASN A 255 27.20 2.10 13.40
CA ASN A 255 26.44 1.31 14.36
C ASN A 255 26.02 2.15 15.57
N LYS A 256 25.35 1.55 16.55
CA LYS A 256 24.89 2.26 17.78
C LYS A 256 26.04 2.75 18.67
N GLU A 257 27.25 2.22 18.53
CA GLU A 257 28.46 2.66 19.20
C GLU A 257 29.21 3.76 18.43
N ASP A 258 28.60 4.28 17.34
CA ASP A 258 29.18 5.28 16.41
C ASP A 258 30.44 4.78 15.67
N GLU A 259 30.63 3.46 15.63
CA GLU A 259 31.72 2.83 14.90
C GLU A 259 31.38 2.71 13.42
N LYS A 260 32.38 2.95 12.58
CA LYS A 260 32.24 2.82 11.12
C LYS A 260 32.18 1.37 10.69
N VAL A 261 31.14 0.99 9.97
CA VAL A 261 30.94 -0.32 9.36
C VAL A 261 30.87 -0.15 7.85
N VAL A 262 31.60 -0.96 7.11
CA VAL A 262 31.61 -0.96 5.64
C VAL A 262 30.95 -2.26 5.16
N ILE A 263 29.92 -2.13 4.33
CA ILE A 263 29.16 -3.24 3.77
C ILE A 263 29.36 -3.25 2.25
N ASP A 264 30.06 -4.24 1.76
CA ASP A 264 30.31 -4.40 0.32
C ASP A 264 29.03 -4.73 -0.42
N CYS A 265 28.80 -4.06 -1.55
CA CYS A 265 27.64 -4.30 -2.42
C CYS A 265 27.93 -3.83 -3.85
N ASP A 266 27.26 -4.45 -4.80
CA ASP A 266 27.27 -4.08 -6.22
C ASP A 266 26.05 -3.22 -6.57
N PHE A 267 24.93 -3.39 -5.83
CA PHE A 267 23.73 -2.60 -5.93
C PHE A 267 23.22 -2.14 -4.56
N VAL A 268 22.55 -0.99 -4.56
CA VAL A 268 21.87 -0.44 -3.39
C VAL A 268 20.40 -0.24 -3.72
N VAL A 269 19.53 -0.84 -2.92
CA VAL A 269 18.07 -0.72 -3.04
C VAL A 269 17.52 0.12 -1.91
N LEU A 270 16.89 1.25 -2.24
CA LEU A 270 16.29 2.15 -1.27
C LEU A 270 14.86 1.69 -0.92
N ALA A 271 14.61 1.42 0.35
CA ALA A 271 13.31 1.03 0.90
C ALA A 271 12.97 1.88 2.14
N MET A 272 13.16 3.20 2.03
CA MET A 272 13.10 4.14 3.14
C MET A 272 11.67 4.64 3.45
N GLY A 273 10.65 3.85 3.11
CA GLY A 273 9.24 4.16 3.35
C GLY A 273 8.56 4.87 2.17
N ALA A 274 7.41 5.45 2.45
CA ALA A 274 6.58 6.14 1.47
C ALA A 274 6.10 7.49 2.01
N ARG A 275 5.81 8.42 1.10
CA ARG A 275 5.25 9.74 1.43
C ARG A 275 3.97 9.97 0.60
N PRO A 276 2.99 10.69 1.15
CA PRO A 276 1.77 11.03 0.43
C PRO A 276 2.06 11.61 -0.96
N ALA A 277 1.34 11.10 -1.97
CA ALA A 277 1.38 11.70 -3.29
C ALA A 277 0.68 13.06 -3.27
N ALA A 278 1.33 14.06 -3.83
CA ALA A 278 0.73 15.37 -3.97
C ALA A 278 -0.41 15.34 -4.99
N PHE A 279 -1.53 15.95 -4.64
CA PHE A 279 -2.62 16.27 -5.55
C PHE A 279 -3.11 17.67 -5.20
N ASP A 280 -3.05 18.57 -6.17
CA ASP A 280 -3.53 19.93 -5.97
C ASP A 280 -5.05 19.95 -5.87
N THR A 281 -5.56 20.55 -4.80
CA THR A 281 -7.00 20.65 -4.51
C THR A 281 -7.50 22.11 -4.47
N ALA A 282 -6.65 23.10 -4.77
CA ALA A 282 -7.01 24.51 -4.70
C ALA A 282 -8.23 24.85 -5.60
N PHE A 283 -8.29 24.25 -6.78
CA PHE A 283 -9.42 24.43 -7.71
C PHE A 283 -10.76 23.92 -7.15
N LEU A 284 -10.75 22.95 -6.23
CA LEU A 284 -11.95 22.45 -5.56
C LEU A 284 -12.46 23.46 -4.53
N ASP A 285 -11.56 24.05 -3.77
CA ASP A 285 -11.87 25.12 -2.82
C ASP A 285 -12.44 26.35 -3.56
N GLU A 286 -11.82 26.75 -4.66
CA GLU A 286 -12.29 27.86 -5.52
C GLU A 286 -13.68 27.58 -6.12
N ALA A 287 -13.96 26.32 -6.49
CA ALA A 287 -15.26 25.91 -7.02
C ALA A 287 -16.32 25.65 -5.94
N GLY A 288 -15.94 25.69 -4.64
CA GLY A 288 -16.84 25.37 -3.54
C GLY A 288 -17.27 23.91 -3.50
N ILE A 289 -16.45 22.98 -4.07
CA ILE A 289 -16.74 21.56 -4.12
C ILE A 289 -16.11 20.88 -2.90
N PRO A 290 -16.90 20.24 -2.02
CA PRO A 290 -16.36 19.53 -0.87
C PRO A 290 -15.51 18.34 -1.32
N PHE A 291 -14.38 18.14 -0.66
CA PHE A 291 -13.47 17.04 -0.95
C PHE A 291 -12.84 16.45 0.31
N ALA A 292 -12.26 15.23 0.16
CA ALA A 292 -11.45 14.60 1.18
C ALA A 292 -10.28 13.83 0.56
N LYS A 293 -9.12 13.84 1.22
CA LYS A 293 -7.96 13.00 0.89
C LYS A 293 -8.01 11.75 1.77
N ILE A 294 -7.88 10.57 1.16
CA ILE A 294 -7.99 9.28 1.84
C ILE A 294 -6.82 8.34 1.51
N GLY A 295 -6.64 7.32 2.33
CA GLY A 295 -5.54 6.37 2.17
C GLY A 295 -4.18 7.06 2.32
N ASP A 296 -3.22 6.62 1.51
CA ASP A 296 -1.83 7.08 1.62
C ASP A 296 -1.59 8.52 1.20
N CYS A 297 -2.49 9.14 0.46
CA CYS A 297 -2.40 10.58 0.13
C CYS A 297 -3.08 11.48 1.17
N GLY A 298 -3.63 10.93 2.25
CA GLY A 298 -4.15 11.65 3.40
C GLY A 298 -3.03 12.25 4.26
N GLU A 299 -3.13 12.09 5.57
CA GLU A 299 -2.13 12.66 6.51
C GLU A 299 -0.75 11.98 6.39
N ARG A 300 -0.74 10.65 6.18
CA ARG A 300 0.50 9.87 6.03
C ARG A 300 0.25 8.60 5.21
N ALA A 301 1.28 8.17 4.49
CA ALA A 301 1.30 6.85 3.88
C ALA A 301 1.38 5.77 4.99
N SER A 302 0.61 4.70 4.84
CA SER A 302 0.48 3.66 5.86
C SER A 302 0.26 2.28 5.21
N ASP A 303 -0.85 1.61 5.51
CA ASP A 303 -1.12 0.24 5.11
C ASP A 303 -2.53 0.06 4.51
N ILE A 304 -2.85 -1.18 4.13
CA ILE A 304 -4.16 -1.55 3.58
C ILE A 304 -5.29 -1.21 4.56
N SER A 305 -5.06 -1.38 5.87
CA SER A 305 -6.08 -1.07 6.89
C SER A 305 -6.45 0.41 6.88
N ASN A 306 -5.44 1.28 6.80
CA ASN A 306 -5.66 2.72 6.68
C ASN A 306 -6.41 3.08 5.39
N ALA A 307 -6.02 2.51 4.27
CA ALA A 307 -6.67 2.73 2.98
C ALA A 307 -8.16 2.33 3.01
N VAL A 308 -8.46 1.16 3.58
CA VAL A 308 -9.84 0.64 3.68
C VAL A 308 -10.67 1.45 4.67
N ARG A 309 -10.13 1.78 5.85
CA ARG A 309 -10.87 2.48 6.90
C ARG A 309 -11.14 3.92 6.54
N THR A 310 -10.14 4.66 6.06
CA THR A 310 -10.34 6.05 5.65
C THR A 310 -11.33 6.16 4.51
N ALA A 311 -11.30 5.26 3.53
CA ALA A 311 -12.27 5.21 2.46
C ALA A 311 -13.69 4.95 2.98
N TYR A 312 -13.84 3.94 3.84
CA TYR A 312 -15.12 3.58 4.42
C TYR A 312 -15.71 4.71 5.27
N ASP A 313 -14.93 5.24 6.21
CA ASP A 313 -15.40 6.24 7.17
C ASP A 313 -15.74 7.57 6.47
N THR A 314 -14.88 8.02 5.54
CA THR A 314 -15.11 9.26 4.78
C THR A 314 -16.38 9.18 3.93
N VAL A 315 -16.52 8.12 3.13
CA VAL A 315 -17.68 8.01 2.25
C VAL A 315 -18.96 7.73 3.02
N ASN A 316 -18.89 6.95 4.10
CA ASN A 316 -20.05 6.67 4.93
C ASN A 316 -20.59 7.93 5.63
N ALA A 317 -19.75 8.92 5.88
CA ALA A 317 -20.13 10.23 6.45
C ALA A 317 -20.80 11.18 5.44
N ILE A 318 -20.70 10.94 4.12
CA ILE A 318 -21.39 11.75 3.09
C ILE A 318 -22.89 11.48 3.18
N ARG A 319 -23.66 12.52 3.49
CA ARG A 319 -25.11 12.48 3.64
C ARG A 319 -25.83 12.83 2.34
#